data_fddf133753349176f8c72fd326d949c1
#
_entry.id   fddf133753349176f8c72fd326d949c1
#
_cell.length_a   1.000
_cell.length_b   1.000
_cell.length_c   1.000
_cell.angle_alpha   90.00
_cell.angle_beta   90.00
_cell.angle_gamma   90.00
#
_symmetry.space_group_name_H-M   'P 1'
#
loop_
_entity.id
_entity.type
_entity.pdbx_description
1 polymer ?
#
loop_
_entity_poly.entity_id
_entity_poly.type
_entity_poly.pdbx_seq_one_letter_code
_entity_poly.pdbx_strand_id
1 'polypeptide(L)'
;LIFLFLSQMSYLTVIAAIVVGYLVYKQQYTSLRSWYKKHLNYIDSLLPYYLKSLEVLVHHYTVPVALAKSIDDAPEVFKPGLKRLVDKIEAGDSSIDPYMDFAKEYPVRDSMRMMRLLYRLGLGEQEKKHQQLVSFSKSVSSLQAKSREMKYQARLNTMERKTMIMMCVTGFGSLGLLLISIFMIMSF
;
A
#
# COMPACT_ATOMS: atom_id res chain seq x y z
N LEU A 1 -28.70 -31.32 23.20
CA LEU A 1 -27.30 -31.66 22.87
C LEU A 1 -26.31 -30.65 23.48
N ILE A 2 -26.56 -29.33 23.41
CA ILE A 2 -25.69 -28.28 23.98
C ILE A 2 -25.60 -28.37 25.51
N PHE A 3 -26.70 -28.72 26.21
CA PHE A 3 -26.76 -28.81 27.68
C PHE A 3 -26.00 -30.02 28.25
N LEU A 4 -25.87 -31.10 27.49
CA LEU A 4 -25.09 -32.29 27.88
C LEU A 4 -23.57 -32.06 27.77
N PHE A 5 -23.14 -31.16 26.87
CA PHE A 5 -21.74 -30.76 26.76
C PHE A 5 -21.28 -29.81 27.88
N LEU A 6 -22.21 -29.07 28.49
CA LEU A 6 -21.91 -28.18 29.62
C LEU A 6 -21.58 -28.89 30.93
N SER A 7 -22.05 -30.12 31.11
CA SER A 7 -21.93 -30.88 32.37
C SER A 7 -20.54 -31.46 32.63
N GLN A 8 -19.66 -31.51 31.63
CA GLN A 8 -18.26 -31.98 31.79
C GLN A 8 -17.22 -30.92 31.44
N MET A 9 -17.58 -29.65 31.49
CA MET A 9 -16.63 -28.57 31.22
C MET A 9 -15.66 -28.39 32.39
N SER A 10 -14.48 -28.96 32.27
CA SER A 10 -13.31 -28.57 33.06
C SER A 10 -13.01 -27.08 32.82
N TYR A 11 -12.62 -26.34 33.85
CA TYR A 11 -12.21 -24.90 33.75
C TYR A 11 -11.24 -24.66 32.61
N LEU A 12 -10.44 -25.64 32.23
CA LEU A 12 -9.51 -25.63 31.11
C LEU A 12 -10.21 -25.48 29.75
N THR A 13 -11.35 -26.10 29.53
CA THR A 13 -12.10 -26.02 28.26
C THR A 13 -12.76 -24.66 28.08
N VAL A 14 -13.22 -24.04 29.17
CA VAL A 14 -13.77 -22.66 29.14
C VAL A 14 -12.69 -21.64 28.79
N ILE A 15 -11.52 -21.76 29.44
CA ILE A 15 -10.38 -20.89 29.16
C ILE A 15 -9.90 -21.05 27.69
N ALA A 16 -9.82 -22.29 27.21
CA ALA A 16 -9.45 -22.58 25.83
C ALA A 16 -10.45 -21.98 24.83
N ALA A 17 -11.76 -22.06 25.09
CA ALA A 17 -12.80 -21.49 24.26
C ALA A 17 -12.70 -19.94 24.19
N ILE A 18 -12.41 -19.28 25.33
CA ILE A 18 -12.22 -17.83 25.39
C ILE A 18 -10.98 -17.42 24.58
N VAL A 19 -9.86 -18.15 24.72
CA VAL A 19 -8.62 -17.89 23.96
C VAL A 19 -8.84 -18.06 22.46
N VAL A 20 -9.51 -19.12 22.03
CA VAL A 20 -9.85 -19.35 20.61
C VAL A 20 -10.76 -18.24 20.10
N GLY A 21 -11.81 -17.88 20.84
CA GLY A 21 -12.71 -16.78 20.48
C GLY A 21 -11.96 -15.44 20.32
N TYR A 22 -11.04 -15.13 21.23
CA TYR A 22 -10.19 -13.94 21.14
C TYR A 22 -9.26 -13.97 19.92
N LEU A 23 -8.65 -15.12 19.60
CA LEU A 23 -7.79 -15.29 18.43
C LEU A 23 -8.57 -15.09 17.13
N VAL A 24 -9.77 -15.66 17.01
CA VAL A 24 -10.64 -15.51 15.84
C VAL A 24 -11.05 -14.04 15.66
N TYR A 25 -11.45 -13.37 16.74
CA TYR A 25 -11.81 -11.95 16.72
C TYR A 25 -10.62 -11.07 16.26
N LYS A 26 -9.44 -11.31 16.82
CA LYS A 26 -8.21 -10.59 16.46
C LYS A 26 -7.81 -10.83 14.99
N GLN A 27 -8.01 -12.04 14.48
CA GLN A 27 -7.69 -12.40 13.10
C GLN A 27 -8.58 -11.64 12.10
N GLN A 28 -9.86 -11.50 12.39
CA GLN A 28 -10.81 -10.74 11.56
C GLN A 28 -10.43 -9.26 11.50
N TYR A 29 -10.14 -8.64 12.64
CA TYR A 29 -9.72 -7.24 12.70
C TYR A 29 -8.40 -6.97 11.95
N THR A 30 -7.44 -7.88 12.07
CA THR A 30 -6.13 -7.78 11.39
C THR A 30 -6.27 -7.94 9.87
N SER A 31 -7.22 -8.76 9.39
CA SER A 31 -7.48 -8.99 7.98
C SER A 31 -7.95 -7.73 7.25
N LEU A 32 -8.91 -6.98 7.82
CA LEU A 32 -9.41 -5.72 7.26
C LEU A 32 -8.30 -4.67 7.14
N ARG A 33 -7.48 -4.52 8.18
CA ARG A 33 -6.34 -3.60 8.18
C ARG A 33 -5.28 -3.99 7.14
N SER A 34 -5.07 -5.28 6.96
CA SER A 34 -4.13 -5.81 5.96
C SER A 34 -4.62 -5.55 4.54
N TRP A 35 -5.93 -5.74 4.28
CA TRP A 35 -6.53 -5.46 2.98
C TRP A 35 -6.41 -3.98 2.60
N TYR A 36 -6.74 -3.07 3.52
CA TYR A 36 -6.61 -1.63 3.31
C TYR A 36 -5.15 -1.22 3.02
N LYS A 37 -4.19 -1.74 3.78
CA LYS A 37 -2.76 -1.49 3.53
C LYS A 37 -2.30 -2.02 2.17
N LYS A 38 -2.76 -3.20 1.76
CA LYS A 38 -2.42 -3.77 0.45
C LYS A 38 -2.94 -2.89 -0.69
N HIS A 39 -4.17 -2.39 -0.57
CA HIS A 39 -4.76 -1.50 -1.55
C HIS A 39 -4.00 -0.17 -1.64
N LEU A 40 -3.68 0.45 -0.50
CA LEU A 40 -2.85 1.65 -0.45
C LEU A 40 -1.45 1.44 -1.05
N ASN A 41 -0.79 0.34 -0.72
CA ASN A 41 0.52 0.00 -1.27
C ASN A 41 0.46 -0.24 -2.80
N TYR A 42 -0.64 -0.79 -3.29
CA TYR A 42 -0.87 -0.95 -4.72
C TYR A 42 -0.95 0.40 -5.43
N ILE A 43 -1.77 1.32 -4.92
CA ILE A 43 -1.88 2.70 -5.44
C ILE A 43 -0.53 3.41 -5.36
N ASP A 44 0.18 3.33 -4.22
CA ASP A 44 1.51 3.93 -4.01
C ASP A 44 2.55 3.39 -5.01
N SER A 45 2.43 2.14 -5.42
CA SER A 45 3.31 1.55 -6.42
C SER A 45 3.01 1.98 -7.86
N LEU A 46 1.77 2.37 -8.18
CA LEU A 46 1.34 2.78 -9.51
C LEU A 46 1.59 4.27 -9.76
N LEU A 47 1.49 5.11 -8.73
CA LEU A 47 1.62 6.56 -8.84
C LEU A 47 2.93 7.01 -9.52
N PRO A 48 4.13 6.50 -9.19
CA PRO A 48 5.37 6.92 -9.82
C PRO A 48 5.44 6.60 -11.33
N TYR A 49 4.79 5.52 -11.75
CA TYR A 49 4.72 5.15 -13.18
C TYR A 49 3.80 6.11 -13.95
N TYR A 50 2.62 6.39 -13.41
CA TYR A 50 1.72 7.37 -13.97
C TYR A 50 2.35 8.76 -14.06
N LEU A 51 2.99 9.22 -12.98
CA LEU A 51 3.67 10.52 -12.96
C LEU A 51 4.82 10.59 -13.97
N LYS A 52 5.47 9.48 -14.31
CA LYS A 52 6.50 9.44 -15.34
C LYS A 52 5.92 9.64 -16.74
N SER A 53 4.78 9.01 -17.03
CA SER A 53 4.05 9.25 -18.28
C SER A 53 3.57 10.71 -18.38
N LEU A 54 3.01 11.22 -17.28
CA LEU A 54 2.58 12.62 -17.20
C LEU A 54 3.73 13.60 -17.37
N GLU A 55 4.93 13.33 -16.82
CA GLU A 55 6.14 14.13 -16.98
C GLU A 55 6.48 14.35 -18.46
N VAL A 56 6.42 13.31 -19.28
CA VAL A 56 6.68 13.40 -20.71
C VAL A 56 5.65 14.30 -21.40
N LEU A 57 4.38 14.17 -21.03
CA LEU A 57 3.31 15.00 -21.62
C LEU A 57 3.44 16.49 -21.25
N VAL A 58 3.80 16.78 -20.01
CA VAL A 58 3.96 18.17 -19.51
C VAL A 58 5.15 18.89 -20.17
N HIS A 59 6.13 18.17 -20.72
CA HIS A 59 7.19 18.78 -21.53
C HIS A 59 6.66 19.37 -22.85
N HIS A 60 5.64 18.77 -23.43
CA HIS A 60 5.11 19.14 -24.75
C HIS A 60 3.79 19.92 -24.68
N TYR A 61 3.02 19.76 -23.61
CA TYR A 61 1.70 20.35 -23.45
C TYR A 61 1.59 21.19 -22.18
N THR A 62 0.56 22.03 -22.11
CA THR A 62 0.19 22.69 -20.85
C THR A 62 -0.35 21.66 -19.85
N VAL A 63 -0.27 21.95 -18.55
CA VAL A 63 -0.67 21.01 -17.50
C VAL A 63 -2.11 20.50 -17.65
N PRO A 64 -3.13 21.36 -17.93
CA PRO A 64 -4.49 20.88 -18.16
C PRO A 64 -4.60 19.91 -19.35
N VAL A 65 -3.98 20.24 -20.48
CA VAL A 65 -3.98 19.41 -21.69
C VAL A 65 -3.21 18.10 -21.47
N ALA A 66 -2.08 18.17 -20.75
CA ALA A 66 -1.30 16.97 -20.41
C ALA A 66 -2.10 16.03 -19.51
N LEU A 67 -2.84 16.57 -18.53
CA LEU A 67 -3.73 15.79 -17.66
C LEU A 67 -4.85 15.14 -18.46
N ALA A 68 -5.54 15.88 -19.34
CA ALA A 68 -6.61 15.33 -20.17
C ALA A 68 -6.10 14.18 -21.05
N LYS A 69 -4.96 14.38 -21.73
CA LYS A 69 -4.35 13.33 -22.57
C LYS A 69 -3.84 12.13 -21.77
N SER A 70 -3.46 12.31 -20.52
CA SER A 70 -2.94 11.23 -19.68
C SER A 70 -4.02 10.28 -19.16
N ILE A 71 -5.31 10.61 -19.30
CA ILE A 71 -6.42 9.78 -18.81
C ILE A 71 -6.42 8.41 -19.51
N ASP A 72 -6.15 8.37 -20.81
CA ASP A 72 -6.20 7.14 -21.58
C ASP A 72 -5.09 6.16 -21.16
N ASP A 73 -3.90 6.69 -20.90
CA ASP A 73 -2.73 5.92 -20.46
C ASP A 73 -2.66 5.68 -18.94
N ALA A 74 -3.58 6.31 -18.19
CA ALA A 74 -3.58 6.18 -16.74
C ALA A 74 -4.07 4.80 -16.30
N PRO A 75 -3.52 4.26 -15.18
CA PRO A 75 -4.07 3.09 -14.53
C PRO A 75 -5.57 3.27 -14.22
N GLU A 76 -6.34 2.20 -14.39
CA GLU A 76 -7.81 2.21 -14.18
C GLU A 76 -8.22 2.83 -12.83
N VAL A 77 -7.40 2.60 -11.81
CA VAL A 77 -7.63 3.14 -10.45
C VAL A 77 -7.65 4.67 -10.43
N PHE A 78 -6.84 5.34 -11.26
CA PHE A 78 -6.73 6.80 -11.27
C PHE A 78 -7.71 7.46 -12.25
N LYS A 79 -8.21 6.75 -13.26
CA LYS A 79 -9.09 7.31 -14.29
C LYS A 79 -10.28 8.10 -13.76
N PRO A 80 -11.06 7.59 -12.78
CA PRO A 80 -12.22 8.33 -12.28
C PRO A 80 -11.83 9.63 -11.54
N GLY A 81 -10.74 9.62 -10.79
CA GLY A 81 -10.24 10.82 -10.11
C GLY A 81 -9.67 11.83 -11.10
N LEU A 82 -8.95 11.37 -12.12
CA LEU A 82 -8.39 12.24 -13.17
C LEU A 82 -9.48 12.90 -14.01
N LYS A 83 -10.53 12.18 -14.37
CA LYS A 83 -11.69 12.78 -15.07
C LYS A 83 -12.27 13.91 -14.24
N ARG A 84 -12.57 13.68 -12.96
CA ARG A 84 -13.10 14.74 -12.08
C ARG A 84 -12.16 15.93 -11.95
N LEU A 85 -10.85 15.68 -11.90
CA LEU A 85 -9.83 16.74 -11.85
C LEU A 85 -9.88 17.58 -13.14
N VAL A 86 -9.88 16.93 -14.30
CA VAL A 86 -9.92 17.60 -15.60
C VAL A 86 -11.23 18.35 -15.78
N ASP A 87 -12.37 17.74 -15.47
CA ASP A 87 -13.69 18.38 -15.56
C ASP A 87 -13.77 19.67 -14.75
N LYS A 88 -13.19 19.68 -13.52
CA LYS A 88 -13.14 20.90 -12.66
C LYS A 88 -12.25 21.98 -13.28
N ILE A 89 -11.10 21.60 -13.84
CA ILE A 89 -10.20 22.55 -14.49
C ILE A 89 -10.83 23.13 -15.75
N GLU A 90 -11.48 22.32 -16.56
CA GLU A 90 -12.22 22.73 -17.78
C GLU A 90 -13.44 23.62 -17.44
N ALA A 91 -14.07 23.41 -16.30
CA ALA A 91 -15.11 24.28 -15.77
C ALA A 91 -14.62 25.67 -15.35
N GLY A 92 -13.29 25.93 -15.44
CA GLY A 92 -12.68 27.21 -15.13
C GLY A 92 -12.14 27.34 -13.69
N ASP A 93 -12.12 26.26 -12.92
CA ASP A 93 -11.52 26.29 -11.59
C ASP A 93 -10.00 26.27 -11.69
N SER A 94 -9.39 27.46 -11.57
CA SER A 94 -7.94 27.66 -11.58
C SER A 94 -7.31 27.57 -10.19
N SER A 95 -8.07 27.19 -9.17
CA SER A 95 -7.58 27.02 -7.80
C SER A 95 -6.72 25.76 -7.61
N ILE A 96 -6.10 25.63 -6.45
CA ILE A 96 -5.37 24.42 -6.07
C ILE A 96 -6.32 23.26 -5.66
N ASP A 97 -7.59 23.56 -5.39
CA ASP A 97 -8.53 22.64 -4.77
C ASP A 97 -8.78 21.38 -5.58
N PRO A 98 -9.00 21.42 -6.93
CA PRO A 98 -9.13 20.20 -7.73
C PRO A 98 -7.96 19.24 -7.59
N TYR A 99 -6.74 19.77 -7.56
CA TYR A 99 -5.51 18.97 -7.39
C TYR A 99 -5.41 18.36 -5.99
N MET A 100 -5.83 19.11 -4.97
CA MET A 100 -5.83 18.63 -3.60
C MET A 100 -6.93 17.60 -3.35
N ASP A 101 -8.08 17.73 -3.99
CA ASP A 101 -9.17 16.75 -3.91
C ASP A 101 -8.74 15.41 -4.51
N PHE A 102 -8.08 15.44 -5.68
CA PHE A 102 -7.46 14.23 -6.25
C PHE A 102 -6.45 13.61 -5.26
N ALA A 103 -5.60 14.42 -4.64
CA ALA A 103 -4.60 13.92 -3.70
C ALA A 103 -5.22 13.34 -2.40
N LYS A 104 -6.37 13.83 -1.96
CA LYS A 104 -7.13 13.29 -0.81
C LYS A 104 -7.83 11.98 -1.17
N GLU A 105 -8.34 11.87 -2.39
CA GLU A 105 -8.98 10.65 -2.87
C GLU A 105 -7.99 9.49 -2.97
N TYR A 106 -6.74 9.80 -3.36
CA TYR A 106 -5.64 8.84 -3.41
C TYR A 106 -4.60 9.19 -2.32
N PRO A 107 -4.85 8.83 -1.04
CA PRO A 107 -4.05 9.27 0.09
C PRO A 107 -2.72 8.53 0.18
N VAL A 108 -1.92 8.65 -0.86
CA VAL A 108 -0.55 8.16 -0.90
C VAL A 108 0.40 9.26 -0.44
N ARG A 109 1.47 8.84 0.17
CA ARG A 109 2.42 9.70 0.88
C ARG A 109 2.91 10.90 0.08
N ASP A 110 3.16 10.70 -1.19
CA ASP A 110 3.77 11.73 -2.06
C ASP A 110 2.75 12.38 -3.02
N SER A 111 1.49 11.91 -3.05
CA SER A 111 0.43 12.43 -3.93
C SER A 111 0.19 13.94 -3.74
N MET A 112 0.00 14.38 -2.49
CA MET A 112 -0.21 15.80 -2.19
C MET A 112 0.95 16.69 -2.65
N ARG A 113 2.20 16.20 -2.46
CA ARG A 113 3.39 16.94 -2.88
C ARG A 113 3.45 17.07 -4.40
N MET A 114 3.17 15.97 -5.10
CA MET A 114 3.23 15.96 -6.56
C MET A 114 2.12 16.79 -7.19
N MET A 115 0.91 16.75 -6.66
CA MET A 115 -0.20 17.57 -7.13
C MET A 115 0.05 19.07 -6.91
N ARG A 116 0.65 19.46 -5.79
CA ARG A 116 1.11 20.86 -5.59
C ARG A 116 2.17 21.30 -6.57
N LEU A 117 3.13 20.44 -6.87
CA LEU A 117 4.17 20.75 -7.88
C LEU A 117 3.56 20.89 -9.27
N LEU A 118 2.60 20.02 -9.61
CA LEU A 118 1.89 20.07 -10.88
C LEU A 118 1.06 21.34 -11.02
N TYR A 119 0.34 21.73 -9.97
CA TYR A 119 -0.39 22.99 -9.92
C TYR A 119 0.53 24.19 -10.14
N ARG A 120 1.67 24.26 -9.42
CA ARG A 120 2.66 25.34 -9.59
C ARG A 120 3.22 25.39 -11.02
N LEU A 121 3.44 24.23 -11.63
CA LEU A 121 3.90 24.12 -13.00
C LEU A 121 2.86 24.66 -13.99
N GLY A 122 1.57 24.50 -13.68
CA GLY A 122 0.47 25.09 -14.45
C GLY A 122 0.37 26.62 -14.38
N LEU A 123 0.75 27.19 -13.21
CA LEU A 123 0.72 28.64 -12.97
C LEU A 123 1.99 29.37 -13.42
N GLY A 124 3.08 28.62 -13.67
CA GLY A 124 4.41 29.21 -13.87
C GLY A 124 4.52 30.06 -15.11
N GLU A 125 5.01 31.30 -14.92
CA GLU A 125 5.53 32.13 -16.00
C GLU A 125 6.63 31.40 -16.79
N GLN A 126 6.73 31.64 -18.08
CA GLN A 126 7.60 30.87 -18.99
C GLN A 126 9.06 30.80 -18.51
N GLU A 127 9.55 31.85 -17.86
CA GLU A 127 10.93 31.95 -17.37
C GLU A 127 11.24 30.97 -16.21
N LYS A 128 10.26 30.72 -15.35
CA LYS A 128 10.38 29.79 -14.21
C LYS A 128 9.94 28.35 -14.55
N LYS A 129 9.28 28.17 -15.70
CA LYS A 129 8.69 26.88 -16.11
C LYS A 129 9.76 25.78 -16.22
N HIS A 130 10.93 26.12 -16.79
CA HIS A 130 12.02 25.15 -16.93
C HIS A 130 12.54 24.65 -15.58
N GLN A 131 12.76 25.53 -14.59
CA GLN A 131 13.21 25.16 -13.26
C GLN A 131 12.16 24.30 -12.52
N GLN A 132 10.89 24.64 -12.67
CA GLN A 132 9.78 23.87 -12.07
C GLN A 132 9.67 22.51 -12.72
N LEU A 133 9.87 22.39 -14.02
CA LEU A 133 9.86 21.15 -14.77
C LEU A 133 11.02 20.24 -14.36
N VAL A 134 12.21 20.77 -14.20
CA VAL A 134 13.39 20.04 -13.66
C VAL A 134 13.12 19.57 -12.23
N SER A 135 12.51 20.40 -11.39
CA SER A 135 12.15 20.04 -10.02
C SER A 135 11.09 18.94 -9.97
N PHE A 136 10.11 18.99 -10.87
CA PHE A 136 9.08 17.95 -11.03
C PHE A 136 9.73 16.63 -11.48
N SER A 137 10.53 16.65 -12.55
CA SER A 137 11.26 15.49 -13.06
C SER A 137 12.15 14.84 -12.00
N LYS A 138 12.91 15.63 -11.26
CA LYS A 138 13.73 15.13 -10.14
C LYS A 138 12.88 14.46 -9.07
N SER A 139 11.73 15.03 -8.74
CA SER A 139 10.81 14.47 -7.77
C SER A 139 10.21 13.14 -8.26
N VAL A 140 9.78 13.06 -9.52
CA VAL A 140 9.27 11.82 -10.14
C VAL A 140 10.33 10.72 -10.14
N SER A 141 11.56 11.06 -10.54
CA SER A 141 12.69 10.11 -10.55
C SER A 141 13.02 9.59 -9.16
N SER A 142 13.00 10.46 -8.14
CA SER A 142 13.23 10.04 -6.76
C SER A 142 12.12 9.11 -6.24
N LEU A 143 10.86 9.35 -6.62
CA LEU A 143 9.74 8.48 -6.29
C LEU A 143 9.85 7.12 -6.95
N GLN A 144 10.27 7.06 -8.21
CA GLN A 144 10.51 5.80 -8.90
C GLN A 144 11.63 4.99 -8.25
N ALA A 145 12.75 5.64 -7.88
CA ALA A 145 13.84 4.98 -7.18
C ALA A 145 13.38 4.39 -5.85
N LYS A 146 12.63 5.18 -5.07
CA LYS A 146 12.05 4.75 -3.79
C LYS A 146 11.04 3.62 -3.95
N SER A 147 10.19 3.67 -4.98
CA SER A 147 9.22 2.60 -5.25
C SER A 147 9.93 1.28 -5.61
N ARG A 148 11.02 1.34 -6.39
CA ARG A 148 11.86 0.17 -6.69
C ARG A 148 12.51 -0.40 -5.43
N GLU A 149 13.06 0.46 -4.58
CA GLU A 149 13.67 0.05 -3.31
C GLU A 149 12.64 -0.61 -2.38
N MET A 150 11.45 -0.01 -2.23
CA MET A 150 10.38 -0.61 -1.42
C MET A 150 9.94 -1.99 -1.94
N LYS A 151 9.86 -2.18 -3.26
CA LYS A 151 9.54 -3.49 -3.85
C LYS A 151 10.65 -4.51 -3.57
N TYR A 152 11.91 -4.11 -3.64
CA TYR A 152 13.05 -4.95 -3.31
C TYR A 152 13.04 -5.35 -1.83
N GLN A 153 12.88 -4.39 -0.92
CA GLN A 153 12.78 -4.63 0.51
C GLN A 153 11.59 -5.53 0.89
N ALA A 154 10.44 -5.33 0.24
CA ALA A 154 9.27 -6.19 0.46
C ALA A 154 9.53 -7.66 0.06
N ARG A 155 10.29 -7.88 -1.01
CA ARG A 155 10.71 -9.23 -1.42
C ARG A 155 11.69 -9.85 -0.42
N LEU A 156 12.70 -9.10 0.02
CA LEU A 156 13.66 -9.55 1.04
C LEU A 156 12.96 -9.93 2.34
N ASN A 157 12.11 -9.04 2.88
CA ASN A 157 11.36 -9.30 4.11
C ASN A 157 10.45 -10.54 3.99
N THR A 158 9.91 -10.81 2.80
CA THR A 158 9.11 -12.00 2.56
C THR A 158 9.97 -13.27 2.58
N MET A 159 11.17 -13.22 2.02
CA MET A 159 12.12 -14.32 2.05
C MET A 159 12.63 -14.59 3.46
N GLU A 160 13.06 -13.56 4.18
CA GLU A 160 13.52 -13.65 5.57
C GLU A 160 12.43 -14.25 6.48
N ARG A 161 11.19 -13.78 6.35
CA ARG A 161 10.08 -14.33 7.13
C ARG A 161 9.84 -15.81 6.85
N LYS A 162 9.93 -16.25 5.59
CA LYS A 162 9.78 -17.66 5.23
C LYS A 162 10.92 -18.51 5.81
N THR A 163 12.16 -18.01 5.73
CA THR A 163 13.33 -18.67 6.29
C THR A 163 13.22 -18.78 7.81
N MET A 164 12.79 -17.70 8.49
CA MET A 164 12.59 -17.70 9.94
C MET A 164 11.51 -18.72 10.36
N ILE A 165 10.39 -18.80 9.63
CA ILE A 165 9.34 -19.80 9.90
C ILE A 165 9.90 -21.23 9.73
N MET A 166 10.63 -21.50 8.65
CA MET A 166 11.28 -22.82 8.46
C MET A 166 12.22 -23.16 9.60
N MET A 167 13.03 -22.19 10.03
CA MET A 167 13.98 -22.38 11.13
C MET A 167 13.28 -22.67 12.47
N CYS A 168 12.18 -21.99 12.75
CA CYS A 168 11.34 -22.25 13.91
C CYS A 168 10.71 -23.67 13.85
N VAL A 169 10.12 -24.03 12.71
CA VAL A 169 9.48 -25.36 12.55
C VAL A 169 10.49 -26.50 12.71
N THR A 170 11.67 -26.38 12.12
CA THR A 170 12.72 -27.40 12.27
C THR A 170 13.27 -27.45 13.70
N GLY A 171 13.49 -26.31 14.34
CA GLY A 171 13.95 -26.23 15.73
C GLY A 171 12.95 -26.83 16.72
N PHE A 172 11.70 -26.46 16.64
CA PHE A 172 10.65 -27.03 17.50
C PHE A 172 10.38 -28.50 17.18
N GLY A 173 10.47 -28.90 15.92
CA GLY A 173 10.32 -30.30 15.51
C GLY A 173 11.42 -31.19 16.10
N SER A 174 12.68 -30.75 16.05
CA SER A 174 13.81 -31.52 16.62
C SER A 174 13.72 -31.62 18.15
N LEU A 175 13.34 -30.54 18.84
CA LEU A 175 13.10 -30.55 20.28
C LEU A 175 11.95 -31.51 20.68
N GLY A 176 10.87 -31.50 19.91
CA GLY A 176 9.74 -32.41 20.11
C GLY A 176 10.15 -33.88 19.99
N LEU A 177 10.94 -34.22 18.98
CA LEU A 177 11.46 -35.59 18.80
C LEU A 177 12.37 -36.03 19.94
N LEU A 178 13.23 -35.12 20.44
CA LEU A 178 14.08 -35.41 21.61
C LEU A 178 13.26 -35.67 22.86
N LEU A 179 12.23 -34.85 23.13
CA LEU A 179 11.35 -35.06 24.28
C LEU A 179 10.57 -36.40 24.18
N ILE A 180 10.07 -36.76 23.04
CA ILE A 180 9.39 -38.04 22.80
C ILE A 180 10.38 -39.20 23.03
N SER A 181 11.61 -39.09 22.52
CA SER A 181 12.66 -40.11 22.72
C SER A 181 13.00 -40.32 24.21
N ILE A 182 13.16 -39.22 24.97
CA ILE A 182 13.44 -39.28 26.41
C ILE A 182 12.27 -39.92 27.16
N PHE A 183 11.04 -39.53 26.82
CA PHE A 183 9.83 -40.09 27.46
C PHE A 183 9.71 -41.60 27.20
N MET A 184 10.04 -42.03 25.97
CA MET A 184 9.99 -43.46 25.59
C MET A 184 11.03 -44.29 26.33
N ILE A 185 12.22 -43.73 26.58
CA ILE A 185 13.27 -44.40 27.37
C ILE A 185 12.92 -44.46 28.86
N MET A 186 12.24 -43.46 29.42
CA MET A 186 11.82 -43.47 30.81
C MET A 186 10.59 -44.38 31.08
N SER A 187 9.82 -44.68 30.05
CA SER A 187 8.62 -45.54 30.14
C SER A 187 8.95 -47.03 30.00
N PHE A 188 10.19 -47.38 29.72
CA PHE A 188 10.67 -48.77 29.64
C PHE A 188 11.54 -49.10 30.83
#